data_e67c4b2418771e0469552db1572d5a9d
#
_entry.id   e67c4b2418771e0469552db1572d5a9d
#
_cell.length_a   1.000
_cell.length_b   1.000
_cell.length_c   1.000
_cell.angle_alpha   90.00
_cell.angle_beta   90.00
_cell.angle_gamma   90.00
#
_symmetry.space_group_name_H-M   'P 1'
#
loop_
_entity.id
_entity.type
_entity.pdbx_description
1 polymer ?
#
loop_
_entity_poly.entity_id
_entity_poly.type
_entity_poly.pdbx_seq_one_letter_code
_entity_poly.pdbx_strand_id
1 'polypeptide(L)'
;MNIVARKLHTSYNRSMKVNLLHDWQVTINQAFDIQKRLARQVSRNNEIITTPRFIAGVDISVDKAQGLGTGAVVVVGYPKLSIVETRIVQDKLEFPYIPGLLSFRESPLILAACQKLEVTPDLIMVDGQGIAHPRRVGIASHLGLLLNTPTIGCAKSLLCGSHETPDEKVASYTEIVDRGEVIGAALRTKEGAQPIFVSIGHKVDLKSAIYWVLQCCRGYRLPEPTRFAHLAAGGNIKEISPTAQAARNVVQLNLL
;
A
#
# COMPACT_ATOMS: atom_id res chain seq x y z
N MET A 1 39.35 -26.18 -15.82
CA MET A 1 38.70 -24.87 -15.98
C MET A 1 37.48 -24.83 -15.06
N ASN A 2 37.64 -24.24 -13.87
CA ASN A 2 36.59 -24.19 -12.88
C ASN A 2 35.71 -22.94 -13.13
N ILE A 3 34.46 -23.17 -13.52
CA ILE A 3 33.46 -22.11 -13.59
C ILE A 3 32.92 -21.92 -12.16
N VAL A 4 33.37 -20.85 -11.56
CA VAL A 4 32.87 -20.38 -10.23
C VAL A 4 31.40 -20.01 -10.34
N ALA A 5 30.54 -20.88 -9.82
CA ALA A 5 29.13 -20.55 -9.57
C ALA A 5 29.07 -19.40 -8.58
N ARG A 6 28.85 -18.17 -9.06
CA ARG A 6 28.48 -17.02 -8.22
C ARG A 6 27.16 -17.34 -7.51
N LYS A 7 27.25 -17.75 -6.26
CA LYS A 7 26.12 -17.79 -5.34
C LYS A 7 25.55 -16.38 -5.25
N LEU A 8 24.43 -16.14 -5.92
CA LEU A 8 23.55 -15.01 -5.61
C LEU A 8 23.01 -15.24 -4.18
N HIS A 9 23.67 -14.68 -3.19
CA HIS A 9 23.12 -14.55 -1.86
C HIS A 9 22.00 -13.50 -1.93
N THR A 10 20.80 -13.93 -2.33
CA THR A 10 19.58 -13.20 -2.04
C THR A 10 19.35 -13.30 -0.55
N SER A 11 19.58 -12.20 0.18
CA SER A 11 19.23 -12.07 1.59
C SER A 11 17.71 -11.97 1.74
N TYR A 12 17.04 -13.10 1.51
CA TYR A 12 15.64 -13.32 1.86
C TYR A 12 15.64 -13.78 3.33
N ASN A 13 15.52 -12.90 4.28
CA ASN A 13 15.00 -13.18 5.62
C ASN A 13 15.08 -11.96 6.55
N ARG A 14 14.16 -11.01 6.39
CA ARG A 14 13.81 -10.08 7.46
C ARG A 14 12.32 -9.80 7.31
N SER A 15 11.52 -10.40 8.19
CA SER A 15 10.14 -9.95 8.40
C SER A 15 10.11 -8.43 8.57
N MET A 16 9.13 -7.75 7.99
CA MET A 16 9.00 -6.30 8.14
C MET A 16 8.84 -5.94 9.62
N LYS A 17 9.72 -5.05 10.09
CA LYS A 17 9.64 -4.56 11.47
C LYS A 17 8.51 -3.55 11.59
N VAL A 18 7.64 -3.76 12.56
CA VAL A 18 6.59 -2.80 12.91
C VAL A 18 7.04 -1.96 14.11
N ASN A 19 7.02 -0.65 13.96
CA ASN A 19 7.28 0.30 15.05
C ASN A 19 5.99 0.51 15.84
N LEU A 20 6.02 0.25 17.13
CA LEU A 20 4.88 0.52 18.02
C LEU A 20 4.85 2.02 18.34
N LEU A 21 3.97 2.77 17.70
CA LEU A 21 3.81 4.21 17.90
C LEU A 21 2.68 4.56 18.87
N HIS A 22 1.78 3.63 19.12
CA HIS A 22 0.64 3.73 20.03
C HIS A 22 0.01 2.35 20.25
N ASP A 23 -0.86 2.24 21.24
CA ASP A 23 -1.71 1.08 21.44
C ASP A 23 -2.88 1.07 20.46
N TRP A 24 -3.37 -0.13 20.12
CA TRP A 24 -4.54 -0.30 19.23
C TRP A 24 -5.86 -0.26 20.01
N GLN A 25 -5.85 -0.62 21.29
CA GLN A 25 -7.02 -0.52 22.17
C GLN A 25 -7.16 0.91 22.69
N VAL A 26 -7.78 1.77 21.92
CA VAL A 26 -7.93 3.19 22.20
C VAL A 26 -9.37 3.65 22.00
N THR A 27 -9.77 4.68 22.73
CA THR A 27 -11.03 5.37 22.52
C THR A 27 -10.99 6.23 21.25
N ILE A 28 -12.14 6.65 20.74
CA ILE A 28 -12.26 7.53 19.58
C ILE A 28 -11.47 8.83 19.77
N ASN A 29 -11.56 9.45 20.95
CA ASN A 29 -10.84 10.69 21.24
C ASN A 29 -9.33 10.48 21.26
N GLN A 30 -8.86 9.39 21.87
CA GLN A 30 -7.44 9.02 21.84
C GLN A 30 -6.96 8.79 20.40
N ALA A 31 -7.77 8.12 19.55
CA ALA A 31 -7.43 7.91 18.14
C ALA A 31 -7.28 9.23 17.39
N PHE A 32 -8.16 10.22 17.63
CA PHE A 32 -8.03 11.57 17.07
C PHE A 32 -6.73 12.26 17.51
N ASP A 33 -6.38 12.18 18.79
CA ASP A 33 -5.17 12.80 19.30
C ASP A 33 -3.90 12.10 18.81
N ILE A 34 -3.92 10.77 18.68
CA ILE A 34 -2.85 10.00 18.02
C ILE A 34 -2.66 10.48 16.58
N GLN A 35 -3.73 10.62 15.78
CA GLN A 35 -3.60 11.13 14.41
C GLN A 35 -3.00 12.54 14.36
N LYS A 36 -3.42 13.47 15.23
CA LYS A 36 -2.83 14.83 15.30
C LYS A 36 -1.33 14.79 15.62
N ARG A 37 -0.92 13.90 16.51
CA ARG A 37 0.49 13.70 16.87
C ARG A 37 1.29 13.08 15.71
N LEU A 38 0.75 12.04 15.09
CA LEU A 38 1.40 11.32 13.99
C LEU A 38 1.51 12.18 12.72
N ALA A 39 0.57 13.09 12.47
CA ALA A 39 0.60 14.00 11.32
C ALA A 39 1.90 14.80 11.23
N ARG A 40 2.48 15.18 12.40
CA ARG A 40 3.74 15.93 12.47
C ARG A 40 4.98 15.08 12.16
N GLN A 41 4.83 13.75 12.13
CA GLN A 41 5.91 12.79 11.88
C GLN A 41 5.92 12.29 10.42
N VAL A 42 4.87 12.60 9.65
CA VAL A 42 4.79 12.22 8.24
C VAL A 42 5.86 12.97 7.45
N SER A 43 6.84 12.26 6.92
CA SER A 43 7.80 12.82 5.95
C SER A 43 7.11 12.97 4.59
N ARG A 44 7.20 14.18 4.04
CA ARG A 44 6.68 14.52 2.69
C ARG A 44 7.80 14.71 1.69
N ASN A 45 9.02 14.39 2.11
CA ASN A 45 10.19 14.40 1.24
C ASN A 45 10.35 13.05 0.55
N ASN A 46 10.80 13.08 -0.70
CA ASN A 46 11.09 11.84 -1.41
C ASN A 46 12.38 11.20 -0.86
N GLU A 47 12.23 10.03 -0.24
CA GLU A 47 13.33 9.20 0.26
C GLU A 47 13.54 7.94 -0.62
N ILE A 48 12.89 7.85 -1.78
CA ILE A 48 13.10 6.77 -2.76
C ILE A 48 14.32 7.17 -3.60
N ILE A 49 15.52 6.83 -3.12
CA ILE A 49 16.81 7.19 -3.75
C ILE A 49 17.21 6.25 -4.89
N THR A 50 16.69 5.05 -4.92
CA THR A 50 16.96 4.06 -5.97
C THR A 50 15.66 3.55 -6.55
N THR A 51 15.70 3.06 -7.80
CA THR A 51 14.51 2.44 -8.40
C THR A 51 14.05 1.26 -7.54
N PRO A 52 12.80 1.27 -7.01
CA PRO A 52 12.25 0.16 -6.25
C PRO A 52 12.30 -1.15 -7.05
N ARG A 53 12.81 -2.20 -6.46
CA ARG A 53 12.78 -3.55 -7.04
C ARG A 53 11.48 -4.27 -6.70
N PHE A 54 10.97 -4.03 -5.51
CA PHE A 54 9.76 -4.63 -4.99
C PHE A 54 8.78 -3.55 -4.55
N ILE A 55 7.57 -3.61 -5.10
CA ILE A 55 6.49 -2.68 -4.77
C ILE A 55 5.34 -3.52 -4.21
N ALA A 56 4.85 -3.18 -3.02
CA ALA A 56 3.70 -3.84 -2.45
C ALA A 56 2.42 -3.06 -2.69
N GLY A 57 1.32 -3.76 -2.87
CA GLY A 57 -0.04 -3.24 -2.73
C GLY A 57 -0.68 -3.79 -1.47
N VAL A 58 -1.52 -3.00 -0.80
CA VAL A 58 -2.30 -3.44 0.35
C VAL A 58 -3.74 -3.00 0.21
N ASP A 59 -4.66 -3.87 0.62
CA ASP A 59 -6.11 -3.62 0.67
C ASP A 59 -6.77 -4.49 1.73
N ILE A 60 -7.99 -4.14 2.11
CA ILE A 60 -8.85 -4.91 3.02
C ILE A 60 -10.24 -5.10 2.43
N SER A 61 -10.73 -6.32 2.50
CA SER A 61 -12.13 -6.65 2.32
C SER A 61 -12.81 -6.86 3.67
N VAL A 62 -14.06 -6.41 3.80
CA VAL A 62 -14.83 -6.52 5.06
C VAL A 62 -16.11 -7.31 4.81
N ASP A 63 -16.23 -8.46 5.49
CA ASP A 63 -17.49 -9.17 5.63
C ASP A 63 -18.30 -8.55 6.78
N LYS A 64 -19.29 -7.73 6.42
CA LYS A 64 -20.14 -7.04 7.40
C LYS A 64 -21.04 -7.97 8.19
N ALA A 65 -21.42 -9.11 7.61
CA ALA A 65 -22.31 -10.07 8.26
C ALA A 65 -21.60 -10.80 9.40
N GLN A 66 -20.30 -11.11 9.21
CA GLN A 66 -19.48 -11.82 10.19
C GLN A 66 -18.62 -10.89 11.04
N GLY A 67 -18.50 -9.61 10.68
CA GLY A 67 -17.59 -8.66 11.34
C GLY A 67 -16.10 -8.96 11.12
N LEU A 68 -15.80 -9.75 10.07
CA LEU A 68 -14.44 -10.15 9.73
C LEU A 68 -13.84 -9.21 8.69
N GLY A 69 -12.55 -8.93 8.83
CA GLY A 69 -11.73 -8.29 7.83
C GLY A 69 -10.74 -9.27 7.21
N THR A 70 -10.50 -9.15 5.92
CA THR A 70 -9.44 -9.88 5.21
C THR A 70 -8.44 -8.88 4.67
N GLY A 71 -7.30 -8.75 5.36
CA GLY A 71 -6.18 -7.90 4.94
C GLY A 71 -5.27 -8.67 4.00
N ALA A 72 -4.90 -8.06 2.87
CA ALA A 72 -3.99 -8.64 1.90
C ALA A 72 -2.83 -7.70 1.58
N VAL A 73 -1.65 -8.29 1.44
CA VAL A 73 -0.43 -7.65 0.92
C VAL A 73 0.06 -8.45 -0.27
N VAL A 74 0.24 -7.79 -1.42
CA VAL A 74 0.78 -8.40 -2.63
C VAL A 74 2.03 -7.65 -3.04
N VAL A 75 3.17 -8.34 -3.09
CA VAL A 75 4.46 -7.80 -3.54
C VAL A 75 4.66 -8.14 -5.01
N VAL A 76 4.98 -7.14 -5.81
CA VAL A 76 5.31 -7.30 -7.23
C VAL A 76 6.74 -6.89 -7.52
N GLY A 77 7.37 -7.56 -8.50
CA GLY A 77 8.71 -7.22 -8.99
C GLY A 77 8.63 -6.15 -10.09
N TYR A 78 9.25 -5.00 -9.87
CA TYR A 78 9.36 -3.95 -10.89
C TYR A 78 10.53 -4.23 -11.85
N PRO A 79 10.44 -3.94 -13.15
CA PRO A 79 9.35 -3.23 -13.85
C PRO A 79 8.22 -4.14 -14.39
N LYS A 80 8.36 -5.46 -14.31
CA LYS A 80 7.41 -6.42 -14.91
C LYS A 80 6.07 -6.46 -14.21
N LEU A 81 6.02 -6.06 -12.93
CA LEU A 81 4.86 -6.11 -12.03
C LEU A 81 4.26 -7.51 -11.89
N SER A 82 5.08 -8.54 -12.05
CA SER A 82 4.69 -9.92 -11.73
C SER A 82 4.62 -10.12 -10.23
N ILE A 83 3.62 -10.87 -9.76
CA ILE A 83 3.47 -11.18 -8.34
C ILE A 83 4.64 -12.05 -7.89
N VAL A 84 5.31 -11.62 -6.83
CA VAL A 84 6.43 -12.32 -6.18
C VAL A 84 5.96 -13.00 -4.91
N GLU A 85 5.10 -12.32 -4.15
CA GLU A 85 4.62 -12.81 -2.86
C GLU A 85 3.21 -12.27 -2.58
N THR A 86 2.38 -13.08 -1.91
CA THR A 86 1.06 -12.69 -1.43
C THR A 86 0.88 -13.25 -0.03
N ARG A 87 0.48 -12.37 0.92
CA ARG A 87 0.11 -12.74 2.29
C ARG A 87 -1.30 -12.24 2.60
N ILE A 88 -2.07 -13.10 3.20
CA ILE A 88 -3.47 -12.83 3.56
C ILE A 88 -3.65 -13.12 5.04
N VAL A 89 -4.35 -12.24 5.74
CA VAL A 89 -4.72 -12.40 7.14
C VAL A 89 -6.20 -12.08 7.29
N GLN A 90 -6.94 -12.96 7.93
CA GLN A 90 -8.32 -12.74 8.26
C GLN A 90 -8.50 -12.76 9.78
N ASP A 91 -9.19 -11.76 10.32
CA ASP A 91 -9.52 -11.68 11.72
C ASP A 91 -10.71 -10.73 11.95
N LYS A 92 -11.19 -10.66 13.20
CA LYS A 92 -12.24 -9.73 13.61
C LYS A 92 -11.74 -8.29 13.58
N LEU A 93 -12.62 -7.38 13.16
CA LEU A 93 -12.37 -5.95 13.16
C LEU A 93 -12.89 -5.36 14.48
N GLU A 94 -12.01 -5.17 15.45
CA GLU A 94 -12.40 -4.72 16.81
C GLU A 94 -12.79 -3.24 16.85
N PHE A 95 -12.06 -2.38 16.11
CA PHE A 95 -12.36 -0.95 16.13
C PHE A 95 -13.59 -0.63 15.27
N PRO A 96 -14.54 0.23 15.75
CA PRO A 96 -15.77 0.55 15.03
C PRO A 96 -15.46 1.29 13.72
N TYR A 97 -16.37 1.18 12.74
CA TYR A 97 -16.27 1.99 11.52
C TYR A 97 -16.62 3.44 11.82
N ILE A 98 -15.63 4.33 11.75
CA ILE A 98 -15.78 5.77 11.97
C ILE A 98 -15.06 6.49 10.82
N PRO A 99 -15.76 7.37 10.07
CA PRO A 99 -15.13 8.15 9.00
C PRO A 99 -13.90 8.91 9.52
N GLY A 100 -12.76 8.73 8.82
CA GLY A 100 -11.50 9.32 9.21
C GLY A 100 -10.73 8.57 10.32
N LEU A 101 -11.20 7.42 10.80
CA LEU A 101 -10.47 6.52 11.70
C LEU A 101 -10.27 5.11 11.12
N LEU A 102 -10.41 4.96 9.80
CA LEU A 102 -10.30 3.68 9.10
C LEU A 102 -8.99 2.96 9.42
N SER A 103 -7.90 3.71 9.55
CA SER A 103 -6.58 3.13 9.85
C SER A 103 -6.53 2.38 11.20
N PHE A 104 -7.29 2.79 12.22
CA PHE A 104 -7.34 2.07 13.49
C PHE A 104 -8.08 0.75 13.39
N ARG A 105 -9.03 0.67 12.46
CA ARG A 105 -9.80 -0.54 12.19
C ARG A 105 -9.05 -1.55 11.33
N GLU A 106 -8.31 -1.09 10.34
CA GLU A 106 -7.79 -1.91 9.24
C GLU A 106 -6.28 -2.18 9.33
N SER A 107 -5.49 -1.21 9.82
CA SER A 107 -4.04 -1.37 9.87
C SER A 107 -3.56 -2.58 10.65
N PRO A 108 -4.17 -3.04 11.76
CA PRO A 108 -3.72 -4.25 12.47
C PRO A 108 -3.63 -5.47 11.56
N LEU A 109 -4.63 -5.70 10.70
CA LEU A 109 -4.62 -6.83 9.76
C LEU A 109 -3.56 -6.70 8.67
N ILE A 110 -3.40 -5.49 8.11
CA ILE A 110 -2.35 -5.22 7.11
C ILE A 110 -0.97 -5.43 7.72
N LEU A 111 -0.73 -4.94 8.94
CA LEU A 111 0.54 -5.11 9.63
C LEU A 111 0.84 -6.59 9.90
N ALA A 112 -0.17 -7.36 10.34
CA ALA A 112 -0.03 -8.79 10.54
C ALA A 112 0.33 -9.53 9.22
N ALA A 113 -0.23 -9.10 8.09
CA ALA A 113 0.14 -9.64 6.78
C ALA A 113 1.55 -9.20 6.37
N CYS A 114 1.95 -7.93 6.60
CA CYS A 114 3.29 -7.41 6.33
C CYS A 114 4.37 -8.15 7.13
N GLN A 115 4.09 -8.50 8.39
CA GLN A 115 5.04 -9.26 9.23
C GLN A 115 5.30 -10.68 8.73
N LYS A 116 4.40 -11.25 7.91
CA LYS A 116 4.57 -12.56 7.28
C LYS A 116 5.38 -12.51 5.98
N LEU A 117 5.72 -11.32 5.47
CA LEU A 117 6.46 -11.18 4.22
C LEU A 117 7.89 -11.73 4.36
N GLU A 118 8.31 -12.49 3.34
CA GLU A 118 9.70 -12.93 3.14
C GLU A 118 10.48 -11.89 2.32
N VAL A 119 9.77 -11.11 1.47
CA VAL A 119 10.34 -10.04 0.64
C VAL A 119 9.97 -8.68 1.23
N THR A 120 10.97 -7.87 1.58
CA THR A 120 10.74 -6.49 2.03
C THR A 120 10.49 -5.58 0.82
N PRO A 121 9.33 -4.92 0.71
CA PRO A 121 9.06 -3.95 -0.35
C PRO A 121 9.81 -2.64 -0.13
N ASP A 122 10.25 -2.02 -1.22
CA ASP A 122 10.90 -0.71 -1.23
C ASP A 122 9.87 0.44 -1.22
N LEU A 123 8.64 0.16 -1.67
CA LEU A 123 7.51 1.09 -1.75
C LEU A 123 6.21 0.33 -1.50
N ILE A 124 5.26 0.95 -0.78
CA ILE A 124 3.93 0.37 -0.56
C ILE A 124 2.85 1.32 -1.11
N MET A 125 1.97 0.79 -1.96
CA MET A 125 0.77 1.47 -2.44
C MET A 125 -0.44 0.95 -1.67
N VAL A 126 -1.23 1.87 -1.11
CA VAL A 126 -2.34 1.54 -0.21
C VAL A 126 -3.66 1.93 -0.88
N ASP A 127 -4.63 1.03 -0.94
CA ASP A 127 -6.00 1.38 -1.35
C ASP A 127 -6.66 2.21 -0.23
N GLY A 128 -6.37 3.50 -0.23
CA GLY A 128 -6.84 4.43 0.78
C GLY A 128 -6.06 5.74 0.77
N GLN A 129 -6.40 6.62 1.70
CA GLN A 129 -5.82 7.96 1.77
C GLN A 129 -4.48 7.99 2.51
N GLY A 130 -3.58 8.87 2.06
CA GLY A 130 -2.43 9.34 2.81
C GLY A 130 -2.75 10.64 3.56
N ILE A 131 -2.01 11.73 3.25
CA ILE A 131 -2.28 13.05 3.85
C ILE A 131 -3.57 13.71 3.33
N ALA A 132 -4.20 13.18 2.26
CA ALA A 132 -5.53 13.63 1.79
C ALA A 132 -6.62 13.19 2.78
N HIS A 133 -6.50 13.67 4.01
CA HIS A 133 -7.26 13.27 5.18
C HIS A 133 -7.50 14.49 6.08
N PRO A 134 -8.67 14.63 6.75
CA PRO A 134 -8.96 15.80 7.59
C PRO A 134 -7.90 16.12 8.66
N ARG A 135 -7.21 15.10 9.16
CA ARG A 135 -6.11 15.21 10.14
C ARG A 135 -4.73 14.87 9.55
N ARG A 136 -4.62 14.85 8.22
CA ARG A 136 -3.36 14.58 7.48
C ARG A 136 -2.71 13.22 7.78
N VAL A 137 -3.47 12.28 8.34
CA VAL A 137 -3.04 10.88 8.56
C VAL A 137 -4.19 9.94 8.20
N GLY A 138 -4.23 9.54 6.94
CA GLY A 138 -5.02 8.40 6.49
C GLY A 138 -4.25 7.09 6.66
N ILE A 139 -4.82 6.00 6.18
CA ILE A 139 -4.26 4.66 6.36
C ILE A 139 -2.86 4.52 5.73
N ALA A 140 -2.61 5.13 4.56
CA ALA A 140 -1.30 5.06 3.92
C ALA A 140 -0.21 5.79 4.72
N SER A 141 -0.52 6.96 5.31
CA SER A 141 0.42 7.68 6.18
C SER A 141 0.67 6.92 7.47
N HIS A 142 -0.37 6.34 8.05
CA HIS A 142 -0.26 5.57 9.29
C HIS A 142 0.61 4.33 9.11
N LEU A 143 0.34 3.53 8.06
CA LEU A 143 1.15 2.36 7.71
C LEU A 143 2.60 2.74 7.40
N GLY A 144 2.82 3.84 6.67
CA GLY A 144 4.16 4.31 6.36
C GLY A 144 5.00 4.64 7.60
N LEU A 145 4.39 5.27 8.61
CA LEU A 145 5.04 5.56 9.88
C LEU A 145 5.34 4.27 10.67
N LEU A 146 4.36 3.36 10.76
CA LEU A 146 4.48 2.09 11.50
C LEU A 146 5.53 1.16 10.87
N LEU A 147 5.62 1.12 9.54
CA LEU A 147 6.57 0.28 8.80
C LEU A 147 7.88 1.00 8.48
N ASN A 148 7.96 2.32 8.72
CA ASN A 148 9.09 3.18 8.36
C ASN A 148 9.52 3.04 6.88
N THR A 149 8.53 2.88 5.99
CA THR A 149 8.71 2.59 4.55
C THR A 149 8.01 3.65 3.71
N PRO A 150 8.52 4.03 2.53
CA PRO A 150 7.80 4.88 1.60
C PRO A 150 6.41 4.32 1.28
N THR A 151 5.38 5.18 1.42
CA THR A 151 3.98 4.78 1.15
C THR A 151 3.25 5.83 0.33
N ILE A 152 2.34 5.37 -0.54
CA ILE A 152 1.47 6.19 -1.38
C ILE A 152 0.03 5.76 -1.14
N GLY A 153 -0.87 6.72 -0.91
CA GLY A 153 -2.30 6.48 -0.91
C GLY A 153 -2.87 6.53 -2.33
N CYS A 154 -3.65 5.53 -2.71
CA CYS A 154 -4.31 5.39 -4.02
C CYS A 154 -5.81 5.15 -3.83
N ALA A 155 -6.55 6.16 -3.38
CA ALA A 155 -7.95 6.01 -3.03
C ALA A 155 -8.88 6.06 -4.24
N LYS A 156 -10.00 5.35 -4.17
CA LYS A 156 -11.05 5.30 -5.21
C LYS A 156 -12.03 6.48 -5.15
N SER A 157 -12.07 7.18 -4.00
CA SER A 157 -12.99 8.30 -3.74
C SER A 157 -12.30 9.40 -2.93
N LEU A 158 -12.74 10.63 -3.11
CA LEU A 158 -12.27 11.78 -2.34
C LEU A 158 -12.80 11.70 -0.90
N LEU A 159 -11.95 11.95 0.09
CA LEU A 159 -12.33 11.98 1.50
C LEU A 159 -12.49 13.43 2.01
N CYS A 160 -11.62 14.34 1.60
CA CYS A 160 -11.68 15.76 1.96
C CYS A 160 -10.96 16.61 0.90
N GLY A 161 -11.18 17.92 0.95
CA GLY A 161 -10.67 18.88 -0.02
C GLY A 161 -11.54 18.96 -1.27
N SER A 162 -11.07 19.71 -2.26
CA SER A 162 -11.69 19.88 -3.57
C SER A 162 -10.64 19.81 -4.67
N HIS A 163 -11.05 19.51 -5.87
CA HIS A 163 -10.19 19.47 -7.06
C HIS A 163 -11.01 19.83 -8.31
N GLU A 164 -10.33 20.34 -9.33
CA GLU A 164 -10.88 20.44 -10.67
C GLU A 164 -10.85 19.06 -11.34
N THR A 165 -11.78 18.83 -12.28
CA THR A 165 -11.79 17.56 -13.02
C THR A 165 -10.56 17.50 -13.94
N PRO A 166 -9.68 16.50 -13.82
CA PRO A 166 -8.56 16.35 -14.75
C PRO A 166 -9.04 15.96 -16.14
N ASP A 167 -8.27 16.36 -17.17
CA ASP A 167 -8.52 15.96 -18.54
C ASP A 167 -8.68 14.44 -18.69
N GLU A 168 -9.35 13.99 -19.75
CA GLU A 168 -9.58 12.56 -20.01
C GLU A 168 -8.31 11.79 -20.37
N LYS A 169 -7.28 12.49 -20.85
CA LYS A 169 -6.01 11.90 -21.23
C LYS A 169 -5.30 11.25 -20.04
N VAL A 170 -4.79 10.04 -20.22
CA VAL A 170 -3.97 9.34 -19.22
C VAL A 170 -2.78 10.20 -18.78
N ALA A 171 -2.46 10.18 -17.51
CA ALA A 171 -1.48 10.99 -16.79
C ALA A 171 -1.87 12.45 -16.53
N SER A 172 -3.03 12.91 -17.02
CA SER A 172 -3.56 14.22 -16.60
C SER A 172 -3.95 14.17 -15.12
N TYR A 173 -3.67 15.24 -14.40
CA TYR A 173 -4.06 15.35 -12.99
C TYR A 173 -4.36 16.81 -12.62
N THR A 174 -5.12 16.97 -11.55
CA THR A 174 -5.38 18.24 -10.87
C THR A 174 -5.08 18.07 -9.38
N GLU A 175 -4.63 19.15 -8.75
CA GLU A 175 -4.31 19.13 -7.32
C GLU A 175 -5.59 19.02 -6.47
N ILE A 176 -5.50 18.29 -5.37
CA ILE A 176 -6.53 18.27 -4.33
C ILE A 176 -6.10 19.27 -3.28
N VAL A 177 -6.93 20.30 -3.07
CA VAL A 177 -6.66 21.38 -2.12
C VAL A 177 -7.65 21.32 -0.96
N ASP A 178 -7.14 21.39 0.27
CA ASP A 178 -7.95 21.52 1.50
C ASP A 178 -7.36 22.60 2.40
N ARG A 179 -8.16 23.65 2.69
CA ARG A 179 -7.75 24.78 3.54
C ARG A 179 -6.49 25.49 3.02
N GLY A 180 -6.35 25.62 1.70
CA GLY A 180 -5.19 26.28 1.07
C GLY A 180 -3.93 25.39 0.98
N GLU A 181 -4.00 24.15 1.39
CA GLU A 181 -2.91 23.17 1.32
C GLU A 181 -3.16 22.15 0.22
N VAL A 182 -2.14 21.87 -0.63
CA VAL A 182 -2.17 20.74 -1.57
C VAL A 182 -1.95 19.45 -0.80
N ILE A 183 -2.95 18.57 -0.79
CA ILE A 183 -2.96 17.32 -0.03
C ILE A 183 -2.90 16.06 -0.91
N GLY A 184 -2.97 16.21 -2.22
CA GLY A 184 -2.96 15.11 -3.17
C GLY A 184 -3.25 15.56 -4.59
N ALA A 185 -3.55 14.59 -5.45
CA ALA A 185 -3.94 14.80 -6.83
C ALA A 185 -5.07 13.85 -7.26
N ALA A 186 -6.02 14.37 -8.01
CA ALA A 186 -6.97 13.57 -8.79
C ALA A 186 -6.28 13.19 -10.09
N LEU A 187 -5.91 11.91 -10.27
CA LEU A 187 -5.08 11.43 -11.36
C LEU A 187 -5.85 10.53 -12.31
N ARG A 188 -5.78 10.81 -13.61
CA ARG A 188 -6.34 9.98 -14.68
C ARG A 188 -5.36 8.85 -15.04
N THR A 189 -5.61 7.66 -14.55
CA THR A 189 -4.78 6.47 -14.81
C THR A 189 -5.24 5.64 -16.00
N LYS A 190 -6.49 5.84 -16.40
CA LYS A 190 -7.13 5.16 -17.55
C LYS A 190 -8.09 6.13 -18.24
N GLU A 191 -8.03 6.17 -19.57
CA GLU A 191 -8.97 6.92 -20.40
C GLU A 191 -10.41 6.45 -20.18
N GLY A 192 -11.36 7.38 -20.13
CA GLY A 192 -12.78 7.10 -19.92
C GLY A 192 -13.13 6.58 -18.51
N ALA A 193 -12.16 6.42 -17.58
CA ALA A 193 -12.43 6.02 -16.21
C ALA A 193 -12.42 7.23 -15.26
N GLN A 194 -13.12 7.11 -14.14
CA GLN A 194 -13.01 8.10 -13.06
C GLN A 194 -11.56 8.18 -12.55
N PRO A 195 -11.04 9.38 -12.19
CA PRO A 195 -9.70 9.51 -11.63
C PRO A 195 -9.58 8.72 -10.31
N ILE A 196 -8.35 8.40 -9.94
CA ILE A 196 -8.02 7.97 -8.58
C ILE A 196 -7.43 9.15 -7.81
N PHE A 197 -7.49 9.07 -6.48
CA PHE A 197 -7.01 10.13 -5.60
C PHE A 197 -5.69 9.70 -4.98
N VAL A 198 -4.60 10.27 -5.52
CA VAL A 198 -3.23 9.98 -5.11
C VAL A 198 -2.81 10.97 -4.03
N SER A 199 -2.26 10.48 -2.93
CA SER A 199 -1.73 11.33 -1.88
C SER A 199 -0.46 10.76 -1.25
N ILE A 200 0.34 11.64 -0.68
CA ILE A 200 1.53 11.28 0.09
C ILE A 200 1.11 10.38 1.26
N GLY A 201 1.71 9.21 1.38
CA GLY A 201 1.62 8.42 2.59
C GLY A 201 2.72 8.83 3.57
N HIS A 202 3.97 8.45 3.29
CA HIS A 202 5.16 8.75 4.09
C HIS A 202 6.40 8.62 3.21
N LYS A 203 7.45 9.42 3.43
CA LYS A 203 8.75 9.34 2.74
C LYS A 203 8.69 9.44 1.22
N VAL A 204 7.71 10.15 0.70
CA VAL A 204 7.52 10.41 -0.73
C VAL A 204 6.93 11.81 -0.90
N ASP A 205 7.29 12.54 -1.95
CA ASP A 205 6.60 13.75 -2.36
C ASP A 205 5.46 13.46 -3.35
N LEU A 206 4.59 14.44 -3.59
CA LEU A 206 3.42 14.24 -4.45
C LEU A 206 3.81 13.92 -5.90
N LYS A 207 4.85 14.57 -6.42
CA LYS A 207 5.34 14.34 -7.80
C LYS A 207 5.85 12.91 -7.97
N SER A 208 6.64 12.43 -7.02
CA SER A 208 7.13 11.05 -7.00
C SER A 208 5.99 10.04 -6.78
N ALA A 209 5.00 10.37 -5.96
CA ALA A 209 3.82 9.53 -5.77
C ALA A 209 3.04 9.35 -7.08
N ILE A 210 2.75 10.44 -7.80
CA ILE A 210 2.09 10.40 -9.13
C ILE A 210 2.93 9.58 -10.11
N TYR A 211 4.24 9.83 -10.17
CA TYR A 211 5.15 9.10 -11.05
C TYR A 211 5.07 7.59 -10.80
N TRP A 212 5.25 7.14 -9.56
CA TRP A 212 5.26 5.71 -9.24
C TRP A 212 3.90 5.03 -9.45
N VAL A 213 2.79 5.75 -9.20
CA VAL A 213 1.45 5.24 -9.52
C VAL A 213 1.34 4.99 -11.02
N LEU A 214 1.73 5.93 -11.87
CA LEU A 214 1.70 5.77 -13.33
C LEU A 214 2.61 4.64 -13.82
N GLN A 215 3.82 4.50 -13.23
CA GLN A 215 4.72 3.40 -13.57
C GLN A 215 4.13 2.01 -13.25
N CYS A 216 3.16 1.95 -12.34
CA CYS A 216 2.49 0.71 -11.95
C CYS A 216 1.13 0.49 -12.64
N CYS A 217 0.69 1.38 -13.54
CA CYS A 217 -0.55 1.21 -14.29
C CYS A 217 -0.35 0.30 -15.51
N ARG A 218 -1.30 -0.58 -15.78
CA ARG A 218 -1.33 -1.49 -16.94
C ARG A 218 -2.72 -1.52 -17.58
N GLY A 219 -3.28 -0.33 -17.90
CA GLY A 219 -4.59 -0.21 -18.55
C GLY A 219 -5.80 -0.38 -17.62
N TYR A 220 -5.59 -0.54 -16.32
CA TYR A 220 -6.65 -0.52 -15.30
C TYR A 220 -6.68 0.83 -14.58
N ARG A 221 -7.84 1.14 -13.95
CA ARG A 221 -7.99 2.35 -13.14
C ARG A 221 -7.06 2.35 -11.92
N LEU A 222 -6.92 1.21 -11.24
CA LEU A 222 -5.99 1.07 -10.11
C LEU A 222 -4.61 0.63 -10.62
N PRO A 223 -3.50 1.08 -10.00
CA PRO A 223 -2.19 0.52 -10.26
C PRO A 223 -2.14 -0.95 -9.85
N GLU A 224 -1.34 -1.75 -10.55
CA GLU A 224 -1.30 -3.21 -10.38
C GLU A 224 -1.08 -3.67 -8.93
N PRO A 225 -0.20 -3.05 -8.11
CA PRO A 225 -0.04 -3.49 -6.74
C PRO A 225 -1.34 -3.43 -5.93
N THR A 226 -2.05 -2.29 -5.95
CA THR A 226 -3.33 -2.16 -5.22
C THR A 226 -4.44 -2.99 -5.85
N ARG A 227 -4.45 -3.13 -7.19
CA ARG A 227 -5.42 -4.00 -7.88
C ARG A 227 -5.25 -5.46 -7.48
N PHE A 228 -4.02 -5.97 -7.42
CA PHE A 228 -3.75 -7.34 -6.97
C PHE A 228 -4.10 -7.52 -5.48
N ALA A 229 -3.78 -6.54 -4.62
CA ALA A 229 -4.17 -6.59 -3.22
C ALA A 229 -5.70 -6.65 -3.05
N HIS A 230 -6.44 -5.86 -3.84
CA HIS A 230 -7.90 -5.89 -3.87
C HIS A 230 -8.45 -7.27 -4.27
N LEU A 231 -7.88 -7.88 -5.31
CA LEU A 231 -8.25 -9.23 -5.73
C LEU A 231 -7.90 -10.29 -4.67
N ALA A 232 -6.77 -10.14 -3.98
CA ALA A 232 -6.35 -11.06 -2.93
C ALA A 232 -7.26 -10.95 -1.68
N ALA A 233 -7.57 -9.73 -1.24
CA ALA A 233 -8.49 -9.48 -0.12
C ALA A 233 -9.91 -9.99 -0.43
N GLY A 234 -10.34 -9.96 -1.71
CA GLY A 234 -11.60 -10.51 -2.20
C GLY A 234 -11.57 -12.02 -2.51
N GLY A 235 -10.47 -12.72 -2.21
CA GLY A 235 -10.36 -14.18 -2.39
C GLY A 235 -10.05 -14.64 -3.82
N ASN A 236 -9.79 -13.72 -4.76
CA ASN A 236 -9.52 -14.05 -6.17
C ASN A 236 -8.03 -14.34 -6.46
N ILE A 237 -7.14 -14.06 -5.52
CA ILE A 237 -5.71 -14.41 -5.57
C ILE A 237 -5.38 -15.15 -4.28
N LYS A 238 -4.70 -16.31 -4.40
CA LYS A 238 -4.25 -17.12 -3.26
C LYS A 238 -2.90 -16.65 -2.74
N GLU A 239 -2.54 -17.10 -1.54
CA GLU A 239 -1.20 -16.88 -0.99
C GLU A 239 -0.12 -17.50 -1.88
N ILE A 240 0.96 -16.72 -2.06
CA ILE A 240 2.15 -17.10 -2.80
C ILE A 240 3.37 -16.81 -1.92
N SER A 241 4.22 -17.81 -1.73
CA SER A 241 5.50 -17.66 -1.02
C SER A 241 6.65 -17.88 -1.99
N PRO A 242 7.67 -17.01 -2.01
CA PRO A 242 8.87 -17.19 -2.83
C PRO A 242 9.59 -18.50 -2.53
N THR A 243 9.69 -18.88 -1.26
CA THR A 243 10.31 -20.14 -0.82
C THR A 243 9.54 -21.36 -1.35
N ALA A 244 8.20 -21.34 -1.32
CA ALA A 244 7.38 -22.41 -1.85
C ALA A 244 7.47 -22.50 -3.38
N GLN A 245 7.61 -21.40 -4.09
CA GLN A 245 7.83 -21.38 -5.55
C GLN A 245 9.20 -21.97 -5.92
N ALA A 246 10.26 -21.60 -5.21
CA ALA A 246 11.59 -22.14 -5.43
C ALA A 246 11.61 -23.66 -5.20
N ALA A 247 10.95 -24.17 -4.16
CA ALA A 247 10.84 -25.59 -3.88
C ALA A 247 10.10 -26.36 -4.99
N ARG A 248 9.00 -25.81 -5.55
CA ARG A 248 8.28 -26.43 -6.68
C ARG A 248 9.12 -26.51 -7.94
N ASN A 249 9.90 -25.47 -8.25
CA ASN A 249 10.76 -25.44 -9.42
C ASN A 249 11.90 -26.48 -9.31
N VAL A 250 12.46 -26.72 -8.13
CA VAL A 250 13.48 -27.74 -7.89
C VAL A 250 12.90 -29.16 -8.07
N VAL A 251 11.69 -29.42 -7.58
CA VAL A 251 11.02 -30.73 -7.77
C VAL A 251 10.74 -30.98 -9.24
N GLN A 252 10.32 -29.97 -10.00
CA GLN A 252 10.02 -30.11 -11.42
C GLN A 252 11.28 -30.36 -12.30
N LEU A 253 12.43 -29.76 -11.91
CA LEU A 253 13.70 -29.98 -12.56
C LEU A 253 14.31 -31.39 -12.28
N ASN A 254 13.95 -32.03 -11.17
CA ASN A 254 14.40 -33.37 -10.81
C ASN A 254 13.49 -34.49 -11.39
N LEU A 255 12.41 -34.13 -12.09
CA LEU A 255 11.47 -35.05 -12.73
C LEU A 255 11.65 -35.08 -14.28
N LEU A 256 12.58 -34.31 -14.82
CA LEU A 256 13.00 -34.27 -16.22
C LEU A 256 14.39 -34.91 -16.36
#